data_6dde677b9aa737b4f1f9699923a17624
#
_entry.id   6dde677b9aa737b4f1f9699923a17624
#
_cell.length_a   1.000
_cell.length_b   1.000
_cell.length_c   1.000
_cell.angle_alpha   90.00
_cell.angle_beta   90.00
_cell.angle_gamma   90.00
#
_symmetry.space_group_name_H-M   'P 1'
#
loop_
_entity.id
_entity.type
_entity.pdbx_description
1 polymer ?
#
loop_
_entity_poly.entity_id
_entity_poly.type
_entity_poly.pdbx_seq_one_letter_code
_entity_poly.pdbx_strand_id
1 'polypeptide(L)'
;MSFLNSFRFNPNPSGDTSFIARAQQKSAPGIKVNVSALGANESQQSFGEDLAKYNIQPVWLSIENETDEQLVFPPITMDPDYYSSYEVSYRFHGTLSFAANRARDEFFLKRQMANILPPHSRTTGFVYGVLDAGVKYAHIVLAGNSRVETFDFVLPVPGPPFVGTNIRANNFYPDKNIEDLELGSLRTTFAKQTCCTTNSGGTRDGDPLNLVIVEARQDPLVPFIARGWHLARRLDVASAIETARAFLFRNAFLTSPVSPLYVFGRREDLALQKARSTIKERVHARLWLTPYAFEGRRVWIGQVSRDIGVRLTGQTWNLTTHKIAPDIDFDRAYLLQDLLMSGFVERYGYMAGVGAAPASAPRTNLTGDSYYTDGLRAIVFLSNQTTPFGAIERLPWEVPAPPSEEAR
;
A
#
# COMPACT_ATOMS: atom_id res chain seq x y z
N MET A 1 -1.63 36.36 18.82
CA MET A 1 -2.86 36.27 17.99
C MET A 1 -3.47 34.86 17.91
N SER A 2 -2.85 33.84 18.51
CA SER A 2 -3.35 32.45 18.44
C SER A 2 -4.48 32.10 19.44
N PHE A 3 -4.64 32.83 20.52
CA PHE A 3 -5.62 32.53 21.58
C PHE A 3 -7.07 32.85 21.23
N LEU A 4 -7.33 33.81 20.33
CA LEU A 4 -8.68 34.22 19.95
C LEU A 4 -9.31 33.37 18.82
N ASN A 5 -8.51 32.63 18.03
CA ASN A 5 -9.04 31.77 16.97
C ASN A 5 -9.61 30.45 17.48
N SER A 6 -9.29 30.02 18.69
CA SER A 6 -9.86 28.79 19.29
C SER A 6 -11.35 28.91 19.70
N PHE A 7 -11.91 30.11 19.68
CA PHE A 7 -13.30 30.38 20.05
C PHE A 7 -14.29 30.32 18.87
N ARG A 8 -13.81 30.24 17.61
CA ARG A 8 -14.70 30.21 16.44
C ARG A 8 -14.45 28.87 15.68
N PHE A 9 -15.42 28.00 15.80
CA PHE A 9 -15.54 26.87 14.88
C PHE A 9 -16.15 27.37 13.57
N ASN A 10 -15.43 27.23 12.46
CA ASN A 10 -15.85 27.73 11.15
C ASN A 10 -15.51 26.72 10.04
N PRO A 11 -16.24 25.60 9.95
CA PRO A 11 -16.06 24.64 8.87
C PRO A 11 -16.51 25.24 7.53
N ASN A 12 -15.85 24.80 6.45
CA ASN A 12 -16.22 25.21 5.09
C ASN A 12 -16.63 23.99 4.24
N PRO A 13 -17.88 23.50 4.35
CA PRO A 13 -18.36 22.36 3.57
C PRO A 13 -18.41 22.61 2.06
N SER A 14 -18.38 23.88 1.60
CA SER A 14 -18.32 24.17 0.15
C SER A 14 -17.02 23.72 -0.52
N GLY A 15 -15.98 23.39 0.25
CA GLY A 15 -14.75 22.77 -0.22
C GLY A 15 -14.87 21.27 -0.53
N ASP A 16 -16.03 20.65 -0.30
CA ASP A 16 -16.25 19.20 -0.45
C ASP A 16 -16.20 18.71 -1.91
N THR A 17 -16.19 19.60 -2.88
CA THR A 17 -16.23 19.27 -4.31
C THR A 17 -14.98 18.53 -4.81
N SER A 18 -13.81 18.83 -4.26
CA SER A 18 -12.53 18.27 -4.73
C SER A 18 -12.43 16.76 -4.51
N PHE A 19 -12.73 16.30 -3.30
CA PHE A 19 -12.64 14.87 -2.98
C PHE A 19 -13.83 14.08 -3.55
N ILE A 20 -15.01 14.69 -3.70
CA ILE A 20 -16.16 14.07 -4.36
C ILE A 20 -15.87 13.83 -5.85
N ALA A 21 -15.26 14.80 -6.54
CA ALA A 21 -14.91 14.68 -7.96
C ALA A 21 -13.89 13.57 -8.27
N ARG A 22 -13.03 13.24 -7.31
CA ARG A 22 -12.03 12.15 -7.46
C ARG A 22 -12.44 10.84 -6.81
N ALA A 23 -13.67 10.74 -6.30
CA ALA A 23 -14.15 9.51 -5.67
C ALA A 23 -14.07 8.32 -6.63
N GLN A 24 -13.55 7.22 -6.12
CA GLN A 24 -13.58 5.94 -6.84
C GLN A 24 -14.97 5.32 -6.68
N GLN A 25 -15.43 4.62 -7.73
CA GLN A 25 -16.73 3.96 -7.75
C GLN A 25 -16.57 2.47 -8.01
N LYS A 26 -17.27 1.65 -7.23
CA LYS A 26 -17.55 0.24 -7.53
C LYS A 26 -19.03 -0.04 -7.35
N SER A 27 -19.52 -1.10 -8.01
CA SER A 27 -20.93 -1.47 -7.97
C SER A 27 -21.13 -2.97 -8.01
N ALA A 28 -22.24 -3.40 -7.39
CA ALA A 28 -22.82 -4.73 -7.48
C ALA A 28 -24.29 -4.57 -7.87
N PRO A 29 -25.01 -5.65 -8.21
CA PRO A 29 -26.42 -5.54 -8.59
C PRO A 29 -27.27 -4.81 -7.53
N GLY A 30 -27.84 -3.66 -7.90
CA GLY A 30 -28.65 -2.80 -7.02
C GLY A 30 -27.86 -2.01 -5.97
N ILE A 31 -26.52 -1.99 -6.00
CA ILE A 31 -25.70 -1.27 -5.05
C ILE A 31 -24.59 -0.50 -5.80
N LYS A 32 -24.42 0.78 -5.44
CA LYS A 32 -23.32 1.59 -5.94
C LYS A 32 -22.59 2.26 -4.75
N VAL A 33 -21.28 2.13 -4.70
CA VAL A 33 -20.43 2.68 -3.66
C VAL A 33 -19.44 3.67 -4.29
N ASN A 34 -19.47 4.92 -3.81
CA ASN A 34 -18.49 5.93 -4.13
C ASN A 34 -17.69 6.24 -2.86
N VAL A 35 -16.37 6.32 -2.97
CA VAL A 35 -15.52 6.52 -1.81
C VAL A 35 -14.29 7.37 -2.13
N SER A 36 -13.87 8.21 -1.18
CA SER A 36 -12.68 9.06 -1.30
C SER A 36 -12.07 9.33 0.06
N ALA A 37 -10.74 9.14 0.20
CA ALA A 37 -10.02 9.51 1.41
C ALA A 37 -9.54 10.97 1.32
N LEU A 38 -9.70 11.76 2.37
CA LEU A 38 -9.27 13.15 2.40
C LEU A 38 -7.80 13.26 2.79
N GLY A 39 -7.07 14.16 2.12
CA GLY A 39 -5.77 14.61 2.57
C GLY A 39 -5.88 15.62 3.74
N ALA A 40 -4.74 15.91 4.39
CA ALA A 40 -4.71 16.81 5.55
C ALA A 40 -5.33 18.21 5.25
N ASN A 41 -4.96 18.80 4.11
CA ASN A 41 -5.48 20.13 3.71
C ASN A 41 -6.99 20.11 3.41
N GLU A 42 -7.46 19.08 2.68
CA GLU A 42 -8.89 18.93 2.39
C GLU A 42 -9.70 18.70 3.67
N SER A 43 -9.16 17.89 4.58
CA SER A 43 -9.74 17.63 5.89
C SER A 43 -9.87 18.92 6.70
N GLN A 44 -8.79 19.71 6.79
CA GLN A 44 -8.81 20.98 7.50
C GLN A 44 -9.80 21.99 6.88
N GLN A 45 -9.88 22.06 5.56
CA GLN A 45 -10.85 22.94 4.87
C GLN A 45 -12.29 22.52 5.14
N SER A 46 -12.60 21.23 4.98
CA SER A 46 -13.96 20.71 5.09
C SER A 46 -14.49 20.72 6.53
N PHE A 47 -13.63 20.44 7.50
CA PHE A 47 -14.01 20.32 8.92
C PHE A 47 -13.65 21.55 9.76
N GLY A 48 -12.82 22.46 9.26
CA GLY A 48 -12.35 23.63 10.00
C GLY A 48 -11.34 23.31 11.11
N GLU A 49 -10.88 22.05 11.18
CA GLU A 49 -9.97 21.51 12.21
C GLU A 49 -8.88 20.64 11.58
N ASP A 50 -7.68 20.66 12.15
CA ASP A 50 -6.55 19.84 11.71
C ASP A 50 -6.65 18.41 12.28
N LEU A 51 -7.44 17.56 11.64
CA LEU A 51 -7.66 16.19 12.06
C LEU A 51 -6.37 15.35 11.95
N ALA A 52 -5.53 15.65 10.95
CA ALA A 52 -4.28 14.94 10.71
C ALA A 52 -3.30 15.07 11.90
N LYS A 53 -3.35 16.19 12.62
CA LYS A 53 -2.57 16.39 13.87
C LYS A 53 -2.85 15.31 14.93
N TYR A 54 -4.04 14.77 14.94
CA TYR A 54 -4.48 13.71 15.87
C TYR A 54 -4.50 12.33 15.22
N ASN A 55 -3.84 12.16 14.09
CA ASN A 55 -3.78 10.90 13.35
C ASN A 55 -5.17 10.43 12.84
N ILE A 56 -6.06 11.37 12.54
CA ILE A 56 -7.43 11.08 12.09
C ILE A 56 -7.56 11.45 10.61
N GLN A 57 -8.15 10.54 9.83
CA GLN A 57 -8.41 10.70 8.40
C GLN A 57 -9.88 10.50 8.08
N PRO A 58 -10.60 11.54 7.61
CA PRO A 58 -11.94 11.37 7.10
C PRO A 58 -11.91 10.62 5.77
N VAL A 59 -12.78 9.61 5.67
CA VAL A 59 -13.07 8.92 4.42
C VAL A 59 -14.53 9.17 4.08
N TRP A 60 -14.77 9.83 2.96
CA TRP A 60 -16.09 10.12 2.46
C TRP A 60 -16.66 8.92 1.73
N LEU A 61 -17.92 8.59 2.02
CA LEU A 61 -18.70 7.54 1.35
C LEU A 61 -20.03 8.11 0.85
N SER A 62 -20.47 7.58 -0.30
CA SER A 62 -21.83 7.70 -0.78
C SER A 62 -22.27 6.35 -1.31
N ILE A 63 -23.25 5.76 -0.64
CA ILE A 63 -23.78 4.44 -0.96
C ILE A 63 -25.22 4.58 -1.45
N GLU A 64 -25.48 4.11 -2.67
CA GLU A 64 -26.82 3.99 -3.24
C GLU A 64 -27.26 2.55 -3.06
N ASN A 65 -28.35 2.34 -2.31
CA ASN A 65 -29.01 1.06 -2.12
C ASN A 65 -30.32 1.06 -2.93
N GLU A 66 -30.29 0.50 -4.10
CA GLU A 66 -31.47 0.34 -4.97
C GLU A 66 -32.18 -1.00 -4.77
N THR A 67 -31.74 -1.80 -3.79
CA THR A 67 -32.36 -3.09 -3.46
C THR A 67 -33.63 -2.90 -2.60
N ASP A 68 -34.45 -3.95 -2.52
CA ASP A 68 -35.66 -3.97 -1.69
C ASP A 68 -35.39 -4.24 -0.20
N GLU A 69 -34.14 -4.48 0.18
CA GLU A 69 -33.77 -4.78 1.57
C GLU A 69 -32.91 -3.67 2.20
N GLN A 70 -33.06 -3.54 3.51
CA GLN A 70 -32.18 -2.72 4.30
C GLN A 70 -30.79 -3.35 4.37
N LEU A 71 -29.75 -2.55 4.13
CA LEU A 71 -28.37 -2.99 4.29
C LEU A 71 -27.76 -2.40 5.56
N VAL A 72 -26.83 -3.13 6.13
CA VAL A 72 -26.01 -2.70 7.28
C VAL A 72 -24.57 -2.49 6.79
N PHE A 73 -24.02 -1.36 7.11
CA PHE A 73 -22.61 -1.02 6.91
C PHE A 73 -21.89 -0.97 8.25
N PRO A 74 -21.05 -1.95 8.62
CA PRO A 74 -20.21 -1.89 9.81
C PRO A 74 -18.88 -1.17 9.49
N PRO A 75 -18.66 0.08 9.98
CA PRO A 75 -17.45 0.85 9.69
C PRO A 75 -16.14 0.18 10.12
N ILE A 76 -16.21 -0.71 11.11
CA ILE A 76 -15.07 -1.50 11.60
C ILE A 76 -14.43 -2.39 10.51
N THR A 77 -15.19 -2.73 9.47
CA THR A 77 -14.63 -3.48 8.33
C THR A 77 -13.70 -2.63 7.48
N MET A 78 -13.96 -1.33 7.44
CA MET A 78 -13.14 -0.38 6.69
C MET A 78 -11.89 0.05 7.48
N ASP A 79 -12.03 0.27 8.77
CA ASP A 79 -10.92 0.63 9.66
C ASP A 79 -11.21 0.10 11.10
N PRO A 80 -10.47 -0.91 11.59
CA PRO A 80 -10.69 -1.48 12.91
C PRO A 80 -10.55 -0.46 14.06
N ASP A 81 -9.75 0.59 13.85
CA ASP A 81 -9.43 1.61 14.84
C ASP A 81 -10.14 2.94 14.52
N TYR A 82 -11.28 2.90 13.81
CA TYR A 82 -12.04 4.11 13.48
C TYR A 82 -12.57 4.82 14.72
N TYR A 83 -12.70 6.13 14.60
CA TYR A 83 -13.19 7.03 15.67
C TYR A 83 -14.68 7.31 15.49
N SER A 84 -15.42 7.42 16.58
CA SER A 84 -16.75 8.00 16.56
C SER A 84 -16.67 9.53 16.30
N SER A 85 -17.73 10.11 15.77
CA SER A 85 -17.81 11.55 15.54
C SER A 85 -17.55 12.37 16.81
N TYR A 86 -17.99 11.85 17.96
CA TYR A 86 -17.78 12.52 19.24
C TYR A 86 -16.32 12.46 19.72
N GLU A 87 -15.64 11.34 19.54
CA GLU A 87 -14.20 11.25 19.85
C GLU A 87 -13.38 12.23 19.00
N VAL A 88 -13.74 12.37 17.73
CA VAL A 88 -13.08 13.33 16.83
C VAL A 88 -13.32 14.76 17.27
N SER A 89 -14.60 15.16 17.47
CA SER A 89 -14.93 16.53 17.85
C SER A 89 -14.33 16.92 19.22
N TYR A 90 -14.32 15.98 20.17
CA TYR A 90 -13.77 16.18 21.52
C TYR A 90 -12.29 16.54 21.54
N ARG A 91 -11.49 16.07 20.55
CA ARG A 91 -10.07 16.44 20.41
C ARG A 91 -9.86 17.95 20.25
N PHE A 92 -10.88 18.67 19.82
CA PHE A 92 -10.86 20.12 19.54
C PHE A 92 -11.67 20.94 20.53
N HIS A 93 -12.19 20.34 21.60
CA HIS A 93 -12.92 21.05 22.63
C HIS A 93 -12.01 22.04 23.38
N GLY A 94 -12.48 23.27 23.50
CA GLY A 94 -11.86 24.29 24.33
C GLY A 94 -12.54 24.37 25.71
N THR A 95 -11.75 24.57 26.75
CA THR A 95 -12.20 24.53 28.16
C THR A 95 -13.34 25.52 28.49
N LEU A 96 -13.39 26.66 27.81
CA LEU A 96 -14.40 27.71 28.04
C LEU A 96 -15.27 27.99 26.81
N SER A 97 -15.32 27.06 25.86
CA SER A 97 -15.96 27.27 24.56
C SER A 97 -17.23 26.41 24.37
N PHE A 98 -18.12 26.37 25.34
CA PHE A 98 -19.28 25.46 25.36
C PHE A 98 -20.14 25.52 24.08
N ALA A 99 -20.44 26.69 23.58
CA ALA A 99 -21.25 26.85 22.35
C ALA A 99 -20.50 26.32 21.12
N ALA A 100 -19.22 26.66 20.99
CA ALA A 100 -18.39 26.17 19.89
C ALA A 100 -18.16 24.64 19.97
N ASN A 101 -18.00 24.10 21.17
CA ASN A 101 -17.86 22.64 21.38
C ASN A 101 -19.14 21.92 20.93
N ARG A 102 -20.33 22.41 21.36
CA ARG A 102 -21.61 21.86 20.91
C ARG A 102 -21.78 21.92 19.39
N ALA A 103 -21.43 23.06 18.79
CA ALA A 103 -21.50 23.21 17.34
C ALA A 103 -20.58 22.23 16.60
N ARG A 104 -19.38 21.93 17.15
CA ARG A 104 -18.49 20.88 16.63
C ARG A 104 -19.15 19.51 16.73
N ASP A 105 -19.64 19.14 17.90
CA ASP A 105 -20.27 17.83 18.13
C ASP A 105 -21.42 17.59 17.15
N GLU A 106 -22.30 18.55 17.00
CA GLU A 106 -23.42 18.49 16.05
C GLU A 106 -22.96 18.41 14.60
N PHE A 107 -21.92 19.15 14.22
CA PHE A 107 -21.37 19.14 12.87
C PHE A 107 -20.72 17.78 12.52
N PHE A 108 -19.88 17.25 13.39
CA PHE A 108 -19.24 15.96 13.16
C PHE A 108 -20.25 14.82 13.17
N LEU A 109 -21.22 14.82 14.10
CA LEU A 109 -22.28 13.83 14.16
C LEU A 109 -23.15 13.84 12.90
N LYS A 110 -23.57 15.02 12.42
CA LYS A 110 -24.38 15.16 11.21
C LYS A 110 -23.69 14.65 9.96
N ARG A 111 -22.35 14.67 9.94
CA ARG A 111 -21.53 14.24 8.80
C ARG A 111 -21.06 12.78 8.92
N GLN A 112 -21.29 12.11 10.05
CA GLN A 112 -20.93 10.70 10.20
C GLN A 112 -21.77 9.83 9.27
N MET A 113 -21.12 8.82 8.66
CA MET A 113 -21.81 7.82 7.84
C MET A 113 -22.77 7.00 8.72
N ALA A 114 -24.00 6.85 8.27
CA ALA A 114 -24.98 6.00 8.96
C ALA A 114 -24.66 4.53 8.70
N ASN A 115 -24.87 3.70 9.73
CA ASN A 115 -24.65 2.25 9.66
C ASN A 115 -25.81 1.50 9.01
N ILE A 116 -27.00 2.12 8.98
CA ILE A 116 -28.23 1.56 8.40
C ILE A 116 -28.51 2.28 7.09
N LEU A 117 -28.65 1.51 6.04
CA LEU A 117 -28.88 1.97 4.67
C LEU A 117 -30.27 1.49 4.22
N PRO A 118 -31.29 2.35 4.26
CA PRO A 118 -32.64 1.95 3.87
C PRO A 118 -32.71 1.48 2.41
N PRO A 119 -33.72 0.67 2.05
CA PRO A 119 -34.04 0.35 0.66
C PRO A 119 -34.27 1.62 -0.17
N HIS A 120 -33.95 1.57 -1.46
CA HIS A 120 -34.18 2.65 -2.43
C HIS A 120 -33.70 4.02 -1.96
N SER A 121 -32.53 4.06 -1.31
CA SER A 121 -32.00 5.28 -0.72
C SER A 121 -30.54 5.52 -1.07
N ARG A 122 -30.13 6.79 -0.95
CA ARG A 122 -28.73 7.21 -1.01
C ARG A 122 -28.33 7.74 0.35
N THR A 123 -27.30 7.13 0.93
CA THR A 123 -26.72 7.54 2.21
C THR A 123 -25.31 8.07 1.97
N THR A 124 -25.01 9.25 2.53
CA THR A 124 -23.70 9.90 2.35
C THR A 124 -23.19 10.37 3.70
N GLY A 125 -21.90 10.18 3.95
CA GLY A 125 -21.25 10.59 5.18
C GLY A 125 -19.78 10.28 5.22
N PHE A 126 -19.18 10.42 6.41
CA PHE A 126 -17.77 10.17 6.66
C PHE A 126 -17.58 9.05 7.69
N VAL A 127 -16.57 8.23 7.45
CA VAL A 127 -15.94 7.40 8.48
C VAL A 127 -14.62 8.06 8.85
N TYR A 128 -14.37 8.22 10.14
CA TYR A 128 -13.16 8.84 10.67
C TYR A 128 -12.16 7.73 11.03
N GLY A 129 -11.30 7.37 10.08
CA GLY A 129 -10.29 6.32 10.27
C GLY A 129 -8.95 6.86 10.77
N VAL A 130 -7.99 5.95 10.93
CA VAL A 130 -6.59 6.27 11.21
C VAL A 130 -5.93 6.84 9.97
N LEU A 131 -5.01 7.80 10.15
CA LEU A 131 -4.33 8.48 9.04
C LEU A 131 -3.35 7.54 8.32
N ASP A 132 -3.60 7.33 7.04
CA ASP A 132 -2.66 6.70 6.12
C ASP A 132 -2.10 7.72 5.13
N ALA A 133 -0.82 7.60 4.82
CA ALA A 133 -0.16 8.48 3.88
C ALA A 133 0.01 7.81 2.51
N GLY A 134 -0.26 8.57 1.44
CA GLY A 134 -0.14 8.12 0.06
C GLY A 134 -1.36 7.37 -0.45
N VAL A 135 -1.76 6.29 0.20
CA VAL A 135 -2.97 5.53 -0.13
C VAL A 135 -3.66 5.06 1.15
N LYS A 136 -4.99 5.03 1.11
CA LYS A 136 -5.87 4.46 2.15
C LYS A 136 -6.56 3.23 1.61
N TYR A 137 -6.47 2.11 2.31
CA TYR A 137 -7.29 0.94 2.03
C TYR A 137 -8.68 1.11 2.67
N ALA A 138 -9.71 0.82 1.90
CA ALA A 138 -11.08 0.80 2.39
C ALA A 138 -11.76 -0.50 1.96
N HIS A 139 -11.99 -1.39 2.93
CA HIS A 139 -12.77 -2.60 2.78
C HIS A 139 -14.21 -2.35 3.27
N ILE A 140 -15.15 -2.28 2.35
CA ILE A 140 -16.54 -1.94 2.63
C ILE A 140 -17.38 -3.21 2.50
N VAL A 141 -17.98 -3.62 3.61
CA VAL A 141 -18.93 -4.72 3.66
C VAL A 141 -20.35 -4.16 3.80
N LEU A 142 -21.25 -4.61 2.96
CA LEU A 142 -22.67 -4.29 3.03
C LEU A 142 -23.45 -5.59 3.21
N ALA A 143 -24.10 -5.74 4.35
CA ALA A 143 -24.82 -6.95 4.71
C ALA A 143 -26.32 -6.69 4.74
N GLY A 144 -27.08 -7.46 3.97
CA GLY A 144 -28.54 -7.58 4.03
C GLY A 144 -28.96 -8.93 4.60
N ASN A 145 -30.25 -9.24 4.55
CA ASN A 145 -30.77 -10.52 5.00
C ASN A 145 -30.42 -11.68 4.05
N SER A 146 -30.37 -11.39 2.75
CA SER A 146 -30.18 -12.40 1.71
C SER A 146 -28.83 -12.30 1.00
N ARG A 147 -28.03 -11.27 1.30
CA ARG A 147 -26.77 -10.98 0.59
C ARG A 147 -25.73 -10.31 1.47
N VAL A 148 -24.48 -10.53 1.10
CA VAL A 148 -23.33 -9.77 1.58
C VAL A 148 -22.52 -9.36 0.36
N GLU A 149 -22.28 -8.06 0.22
CA GLU A 149 -21.43 -7.50 -0.83
C GLU A 149 -20.19 -6.86 -0.23
N THR A 150 -19.06 -7.05 -0.90
CA THR A 150 -17.77 -6.50 -0.46
C THR A 150 -17.14 -5.67 -1.57
N PHE A 151 -16.57 -4.55 -1.18
CA PHE A 151 -15.90 -3.62 -2.09
C PHE A 151 -14.55 -3.21 -1.50
N ASP A 152 -13.48 -3.49 -2.23
CA ASP A 152 -12.12 -3.17 -1.83
C ASP A 152 -11.59 -2.01 -2.66
N PHE A 153 -11.09 -0.97 -2.00
CA PHE A 153 -10.55 0.22 -2.64
C PHE A 153 -9.15 0.52 -2.12
N VAL A 154 -8.28 0.96 -3.02
CA VAL A 154 -7.03 1.67 -2.68
C VAL A 154 -7.19 3.10 -3.12
N LEU A 155 -7.42 3.97 -2.15
CA LEU A 155 -7.75 5.37 -2.35
C LEU A 155 -6.49 6.23 -2.31
N PRO A 156 -6.15 6.97 -3.38
CA PRO A 156 -5.09 7.95 -3.33
C PRO A 156 -5.39 9.03 -2.28
N VAL A 157 -4.43 9.30 -1.41
CA VAL A 157 -4.50 10.37 -0.41
C VAL A 157 -3.69 11.56 -0.91
N PRO A 158 -4.29 12.76 -1.09
CA PRO A 158 -3.55 13.94 -1.47
C PRO A 158 -2.48 14.31 -0.44
N GLY A 159 -1.27 14.55 -0.91
CA GLY A 159 -0.13 14.85 -0.04
C GLY A 159 1.20 14.78 -0.79
N PRO A 160 2.31 14.60 -0.07
CA PRO A 160 3.63 14.43 -0.68
C PRO A 160 3.67 13.26 -1.67
N PRO A 161 4.51 13.31 -2.71
CA PRO A 161 4.59 12.25 -3.71
C PRO A 161 5.18 10.96 -3.14
N PHE A 162 4.57 9.84 -3.49
CA PHE A 162 5.04 8.48 -3.19
C PHE A 162 5.48 7.77 -4.46
N VAL A 163 6.35 6.77 -4.33
CA VAL A 163 6.75 5.93 -5.46
C VAL A 163 5.57 5.01 -5.79
N GLY A 164 4.99 5.21 -6.97
CA GLY A 164 3.89 4.38 -7.44
C GLY A 164 2.49 5.01 -7.43
N THR A 165 2.29 6.21 -6.86
CA THR A 165 0.97 6.86 -6.87
C THR A 165 0.46 7.28 -8.25
N ASN A 166 1.36 7.41 -9.24
CA ASN A 166 1.04 7.86 -10.60
C ASN A 166 1.50 6.85 -11.67
N ILE A 167 1.53 5.56 -11.36
CA ILE A 167 1.89 4.55 -12.35
C ILE A 167 0.76 4.44 -13.37
N ARG A 168 0.97 5.05 -14.53
CA ARG A 168 0.20 4.73 -15.73
C ARG A 168 1.03 3.72 -16.51
N ALA A 169 0.58 2.47 -16.53
CA ALA A 169 1.27 1.37 -17.23
C ALA A 169 1.64 1.75 -18.69
N ASN A 170 0.78 2.51 -19.37
CA ASN A 170 0.96 2.95 -20.75
C ASN A 170 2.10 3.95 -20.94
N ASN A 171 2.62 4.59 -19.87
CA ASN A 171 3.74 5.54 -20.00
C ASN A 171 5.08 4.84 -20.19
N PHE A 172 5.23 3.57 -19.77
CA PHE A 172 6.50 2.83 -19.88
C PHE A 172 6.57 2.00 -21.17
N TYR A 173 5.48 1.32 -21.49
CA TYR A 173 5.39 0.46 -22.66
C TYR A 173 4.07 0.71 -23.39
N PRO A 174 4.09 1.26 -24.61
CA PRO A 174 2.90 1.33 -25.46
C PRO A 174 2.28 -0.06 -25.67
N ASP A 175 0.96 -0.16 -25.72
CA ASP A 175 0.24 -1.44 -25.81
C ASP A 175 0.73 -2.34 -26.95
N LYS A 176 1.11 -1.75 -28.08
CA LYS A 176 1.68 -2.47 -29.24
C LYS A 176 3.04 -3.13 -29.00
N ASN A 177 3.71 -2.78 -27.90
CA ASN A 177 5.03 -3.31 -27.52
C ASN A 177 4.93 -4.27 -26.33
N ILE A 178 3.72 -4.68 -25.95
CA ILE A 178 3.47 -5.63 -24.87
C ILE A 178 3.28 -7.00 -25.48
N GLU A 179 4.10 -7.95 -25.05
CA GLU A 179 3.99 -9.35 -25.44
C GLU A 179 3.15 -10.12 -24.40
N ASP A 180 2.01 -10.69 -24.84
CA ASP A 180 1.17 -11.53 -23.98
C ASP A 180 1.71 -12.96 -24.03
N LEU A 181 2.18 -13.47 -22.88
CA LEU A 181 2.87 -14.73 -22.77
C LEU A 181 1.92 -15.83 -22.27
N GLU A 182 2.06 -17.02 -22.83
CA GLU A 182 1.50 -18.24 -22.23
C GLU A 182 2.28 -18.66 -20.97
N LEU A 183 1.68 -19.49 -20.12
CA LEU A 183 2.25 -19.91 -18.83
C LEU A 183 3.66 -20.51 -18.93
N GLY A 184 3.91 -21.35 -19.92
CA GLY A 184 5.24 -21.94 -20.17
C GLY A 184 6.27 -20.93 -20.64
N SER A 185 5.85 -20.01 -21.52
CA SER A 185 6.68 -18.90 -22.00
C SER A 185 6.99 -17.91 -20.91
N LEU A 186 6.02 -17.60 -20.03
CA LEU A 186 6.19 -16.75 -18.86
C LEU A 186 7.32 -17.29 -17.96
N ARG A 187 7.29 -18.59 -17.61
CA ARG A 187 8.35 -19.25 -16.82
C ARG A 187 9.71 -19.10 -17.49
N THR A 188 9.82 -19.46 -18.78
CA THR A 188 11.11 -19.46 -19.50
C THR A 188 11.66 -18.04 -19.72
N THR A 189 10.79 -17.06 -19.99
CA THR A 189 11.15 -15.65 -20.18
C THR A 189 11.69 -15.06 -18.87
N PHE A 190 10.99 -15.27 -17.77
CA PHE A 190 11.44 -14.72 -16.48
C PHE A 190 12.59 -15.49 -15.85
N ALA A 191 12.81 -16.75 -16.19
CA ALA A 191 14.03 -17.46 -15.81
C ALA A 191 15.31 -16.89 -16.46
N LYS A 192 15.17 -16.22 -17.62
CA LYS A 192 16.27 -15.60 -18.37
C LYS A 192 16.47 -14.11 -18.09
N GLN A 193 15.58 -13.47 -17.32
CA GLN A 193 15.75 -12.06 -16.95
C GLN A 193 16.97 -11.86 -16.06
N THR A 194 17.48 -10.62 -16.01
CA THR A 194 18.61 -10.26 -15.14
C THR A 194 18.40 -10.78 -13.70
N CYS A 195 19.48 -11.25 -13.07
CA CYS A 195 19.40 -11.78 -11.71
C CYS A 195 19.01 -10.69 -10.69
N CYS A 196 19.49 -9.47 -10.94
CA CYS A 196 19.70 -8.53 -9.87
C CYS A 196 19.32 -7.10 -10.32
N THR A 197 19.05 -6.27 -9.36
CA THR A 197 19.02 -4.80 -9.53
C THR A 197 20.44 -4.29 -9.77
N THR A 198 20.57 -3.04 -10.21
CA THR A 198 21.88 -2.42 -10.41
C THR A 198 21.95 -1.03 -9.76
N ASN A 199 23.17 -0.47 -9.73
CA ASN A 199 23.37 0.98 -9.52
C ASN A 199 22.89 1.79 -10.75
N SER A 200 22.84 3.11 -10.64
CA SER A 200 22.38 4.00 -11.73
C SER A 200 23.15 3.87 -13.05
N GLY A 201 24.41 3.45 -12.99
CA GLY A 201 25.25 3.23 -14.17
C GLY A 201 25.17 1.83 -14.76
N GLY A 202 24.42 0.90 -14.15
CA GLY A 202 24.33 -0.50 -14.61
C GLY A 202 25.63 -1.30 -14.48
N THR A 203 26.60 -0.83 -13.69
CA THR A 203 27.97 -1.37 -13.62
C THR A 203 28.20 -2.32 -12.44
N ARG A 204 27.29 -2.36 -11.48
CA ARG A 204 27.38 -3.20 -10.27
C ARG A 204 26.04 -3.79 -9.96
N ASP A 205 26.02 -5.09 -9.66
CA ASP A 205 24.83 -5.79 -9.21
C ASP A 205 24.47 -5.40 -7.77
N GLY A 206 23.16 -5.32 -7.52
CA GLY A 206 22.57 -5.05 -6.23
C GLY A 206 21.78 -6.23 -5.68
N ASP A 207 20.63 -5.91 -5.06
CA ASP A 207 19.75 -6.92 -4.50
C ASP A 207 19.13 -7.81 -5.57
N PRO A 208 18.91 -9.11 -5.28
CA PRO A 208 18.37 -10.06 -6.25
C PRO A 208 16.90 -9.77 -6.59
N LEU A 209 16.55 -9.99 -7.86
CA LEU A 209 15.17 -9.92 -8.36
C LEU A 209 14.49 -11.27 -8.08
N ASN A 210 13.97 -11.44 -6.87
CA ASN A 210 13.46 -12.71 -6.35
C ASN A 210 11.93 -12.83 -6.41
N LEU A 211 11.25 -11.92 -7.14
CA LEU A 211 9.80 -11.85 -7.23
C LEU A 211 9.32 -11.55 -8.65
N VAL A 212 8.22 -12.20 -9.04
CA VAL A 212 7.43 -11.88 -10.25
C VAL A 212 5.97 -11.79 -9.85
N ILE A 213 5.27 -10.76 -10.32
CA ILE A 213 3.85 -10.55 -10.03
C ILE A 213 3.09 -10.38 -11.33
N VAL A 214 2.08 -11.20 -11.52
CA VAL A 214 1.02 -10.99 -12.51
C VAL A 214 -0.08 -10.21 -11.80
N GLU A 215 -0.30 -8.97 -12.24
CA GLU A 215 -1.24 -8.08 -11.54
C GLU A 215 -2.70 -8.52 -11.71
N ALA A 216 -3.53 -8.14 -10.76
CA ALA A 216 -4.98 -8.18 -10.91
C ALA A 216 -5.42 -7.15 -11.96
N ARG A 217 -6.54 -7.40 -12.66
CA ARG A 217 -7.08 -6.48 -13.69
C ARG A 217 -7.51 -5.13 -13.12
N GLN A 218 -7.82 -5.07 -11.84
CA GLN A 218 -8.21 -3.87 -11.11
C GLN A 218 -7.30 -3.76 -9.87
N ASP A 219 -7.00 -2.55 -9.44
CA ASP A 219 -6.31 -2.25 -8.18
C ASP A 219 -5.16 -3.23 -7.77
N PRO A 220 -4.04 -3.25 -8.49
CA PRO A 220 -2.95 -4.20 -8.24
C PRO A 220 -2.31 -4.05 -6.85
N LEU A 221 -2.60 -2.95 -6.14
CA LEU A 221 -2.10 -2.67 -4.80
C LEU A 221 -2.96 -3.28 -3.68
N VAL A 222 -4.21 -3.65 -3.94
CA VAL A 222 -5.12 -4.18 -2.91
C VAL A 222 -4.48 -5.29 -2.08
N PRO A 223 -3.84 -6.34 -2.66
CA PRO A 223 -3.27 -7.42 -1.87
C PRO A 223 -2.17 -6.98 -0.90
N PHE A 224 -1.42 -5.94 -1.27
CA PHE A 224 -0.36 -5.39 -0.43
C PHE A 224 -0.92 -4.48 0.68
N ILE A 225 -1.74 -3.51 0.30
CA ILE A 225 -2.23 -2.50 1.24
C ILE A 225 -3.17 -3.15 2.27
N ALA A 226 -4.01 -4.10 1.87
CA ALA A 226 -4.84 -4.90 2.76
C ALA A 226 -4.03 -5.68 3.82
N ARG A 227 -2.75 -5.93 3.56
CA ARG A 227 -1.82 -6.59 4.49
C ARG A 227 -0.92 -5.61 5.26
N GLY A 228 -1.22 -4.32 5.22
CA GLY A 228 -0.48 -3.28 5.94
C GLY A 228 0.86 -2.91 5.29
N TRP A 229 1.01 -3.12 3.98
CA TRP A 229 2.10 -2.52 3.22
C TRP A 229 1.75 -1.08 2.90
N HIS A 230 2.74 -0.20 2.96
CA HIS A 230 2.61 1.21 2.65
C HIS A 230 3.51 1.58 1.47
N LEU A 231 3.09 2.57 0.67
CA LEU A 231 3.96 3.12 -0.37
C LEU A 231 5.17 3.82 0.27
N ALA A 232 6.35 3.61 -0.30
CA ALA A 232 7.55 4.32 0.11
C ALA A 232 7.56 5.75 -0.46
N ARG A 233 8.01 6.73 0.33
CA ARG A 233 8.21 8.10 -0.14
C ARG A 233 9.31 8.18 -1.20
N ARG A 234 9.13 9.09 -2.15
CA ARG A 234 10.18 9.40 -3.14
C ARG A 234 11.27 10.24 -2.47
N LEU A 235 12.53 9.83 -2.66
CA LEU A 235 13.69 10.67 -2.29
C LEU A 235 13.78 11.83 -3.28
N ASP A 236 13.42 13.02 -2.83
CA ASP A 236 13.77 14.30 -3.43
C ASP A 236 14.44 15.21 -2.38
N VAL A 237 15.03 16.33 -2.80
CA VAL A 237 15.78 17.23 -1.91
C VAL A 237 14.88 17.84 -0.82
N ALA A 238 13.59 18.04 -1.10
CA ALA A 238 12.63 18.57 -0.15
C ALA A 238 12.26 17.51 0.91
N SER A 239 12.07 16.25 0.52
CA SER A 239 11.80 15.14 1.43
C SER A 239 12.99 14.81 2.34
N ALA A 240 14.24 15.07 1.89
CA ALA A 240 15.42 14.89 2.72
C ALA A 240 15.46 15.87 3.92
N ILE A 241 15.03 17.13 3.72
CA ILE A 241 14.96 18.14 4.80
C ILE A 241 13.80 17.86 5.75
N GLU A 242 12.62 17.46 5.23
CA GLU A 242 11.50 17.02 6.07
C GLU A 242 11.82 15.76 6.85
N THR A 243 12.51 14.79 6.23
CA THR A 243 12.95 13.56 6.90
C THR A 243 13.93 13.85 8.03
N ALA A 244 14.85 14.79 7.85
CA ALA A 244 15.75 15.22 8.91
C ALA A 244 15.00 15.90 10.09
N ARG A 245 13.94 16.66 9.81
CA ARG A 245 13.06 17.24 10.84
C ARG A 245 12.16 16.18 11.50
N ALA A 246 11.60 15.24 10.72
CA ALA A 246 10.75 14.17 11.24
C ALA A 246 11.54 13.14 12.06
N PHE A 247 12.84 12.98 11.81
CA PHE A 247 13.75 12.18 12.64
C PHE A 247 13.85 12.70 14.08
N LEU A 248 13.64 14.00 14.27
CA LEU A 248 13.60 14.64 15.59
C LEU A 248 12.25 14.51 16.31
N PHE A 249 11.16 14.21 15.61
CA PHE A 249 9.79 14.20 16.14
C PHE A 249 9.04 12.89 15.84
N ARG A 250 9.49 11.80 16.36
CA ARG A 250 8.89 10.47 16.64
C ARG A 250 7.69 9.89 15.87
N ASN A 251 6.98 10.57 14.94
CA ASN A 251 5.65 10.14 14.46
C ASN A 251 5.48 9.91 12.95
N ALA A 252 6.52 9.87 12.11
CA ALA A 252 6.32 9.84 10.64
C ALA A 252 7.06 8.70 9.91
N PHE A 253 7.20 7.50 10.50
CA PHE A 253 8.22 6.55 10.04
C PHE A 253 7.72 5.37 9.20
N LEU A 254 6.42 5.21 8.98
CA LEU A 254 5.89 4.11 8.16
C LEU A 254 6.21 4.28 6.66
N THR A 255 6.56 5.48 6.23
CA THR A 255 6.76 5.84 4.82
C THR A 255 8.12 6.44 4.49
N SER A 256 9.17 6.10 5.26
CA SER A 256 10.52 6.63 5.03
C SER A 256 11.02 6.36 3.61
N PRO A 257 11.82 7.28 3.02
CA PRO A 257 12.41 7.09 1.70
C PRO A 257 13.32 5.85 1.65
N VAL A 258 13.37 5.21 0.48
CA VAL A 258 14.28 4.10 0.18
C VAL A 258 15.33 4.53 -0.84
N SER A 259 16.55 4.00 -0.71
CA SER A 259 17.61 4.23 -1.71
C SER A 259 17.20 3.66 -3.06
N PRO A 260 17.40 4.37 -4.18
CA PRO A 260 16.99 3.91 -5.49
C PRO A 260 17.79 2.70 -5.94
N LEU A 261 17.11 1.73 -6.52
CA LEU A 261 17.67 0.62 -7.27
C LEU A 261 17.22 0.71 -8.73
N TYR A 262 17.94 0.10 -9.63
CA TYR A 262 17.70 0.23 -11.06
C TYR A 262 17.53 -1.13 -11.74
N VAL A 263 16.53 -1.23 -12.62
CA VAL A 263 16.31 -2.34 -13.55
C VAL A 263 15.85 -1.72 -14.87
N PHE A 264 16.24 -2.28 -16.00
CA PHE A 264 15.94 -1.73 -17.34
C PHE A 264 16.38 -0.26 -17.51
N GLY A 265 17.48 0.16 -16.85
CA GLY A 265 18.00 1.53 -16.91
C GLY A 265 17.17 2.58 -16.16
N ARG A 266 16.16 2.21 -15.38
CA ARG A 266 15.32 3.12 -14.61
C ARG A 266 15.15 2.68 -13.16
N ARG A 267 14.76 3.65 -12.33
CA ARG A 267 14.43 3.40 -10.92
C ARG A 267 13.17 2.52 -10.81
N GLU A 268 12.95 2.00 -9.62
CA GLU A 268 11.71 1.29 -9.28
C GLU A 268 10.46 2.09 -9.65
N ASP A 269 9.51 1.41 -10.28
CA ASP A 269 8.23 2.00 -10.66
C ASP A 269 7.26 2.02 -9.46
N LEU A 270 7.40 1.02 -8.57
CA LEU A 270 6.62 0.89 -7.34
C LEU A 270 7.54 0.48 -6.20
N ALA A 271 7.44 1.16 -5.07
CA ALA A 271 8.13 0.78 -3.85
C ALA A 271 7.16 0.70 -2.67
N LEU A 272 7.17 -0.44 -2.01
CA LEU A 272 6.33 -0.77 -0.88
C LEU A 272 7.20 -1.12 0.32
N GLN A 273 6.70 -0.85 1.52
CA GLN A 273 7.36 -1.21 2.76
C GLN A 273 6.34 -1.63 3.82
N LYS A 274 6.74 -2.57 4.66
CA LYS A 274 5.98 -3.00 5.82
C LYS A 274 6.90 -2.97 7.03
N ALA A 275 6.63 -2.04 7.96
CA ALA A 275 7.36 -1.92 9.20
C ALA A 275 6.78 -2.86 10.27
N ARG A 276 7.63 -3.32 11.18
CA ARG A 276 7.21 -3.92 12.45
C ARG A 276 7.05 -2.82 13.52
N SER A 277 7.59 -3.03 14.69
CA SER A 277 7.52 -2.06 15.80
C SER A 277 8.45 -0.85 15.63
N THR A 278 9.48 -0.95 14.78
CA THR A 278 10.48 0.11 14.57
C THR A 278 10.81 0.31 13.10
N ILE A 279 11.24 1.53 12.77
CA ILE A 279 11.76 1.89 11.44
C ILE A 279 12.99 1.08 11.02
N LYS A 280 13.70 0.49 11.97
CA LYS A 280 14.95 -0.25 11.72
C LYS A 280 14.70 -1.68 11.23
N GLU A 281 13.45 -2.13 11.29
CA GLU A 281 13.04 -3.49 10.95
C GLU A 281 11.87 -3.44 9.97
N ARG A 282 12.19 -3.28 8.69
CA ARG A 282 11.20 -3.17 7.61
C ARG A 282 11.47 -4.20 6.54
N VAL A 283 10.39 -4.73 5.97
CA VAL A 283 10.47 -5.44 4.71
C VAL A 283 10.18 -4.44 3.59
N HIS A 284 11.02 -4.44 2.56
CA HIS A 284 10.89 -3.61 1.38
C HIS A 284 10.61 -4.48 0.17
N ALA A 285 9.65 -4.06 -0.65
CA ALA A 285 9.41 -4.62 -1.97
C ALA A 285 9.53 -3.51 -3.02
N ARG A 286 10.30 -3.76 -4.07
CA ARG A 286 10.44 -2.85 -5.21
C ARG A 286 10.10 -3.60 -6.48
N LEU A 287 9.27 -2.98 -7.30
CA LEU A 287 8.73 -3.59 -8.50
C LEU A 287 9.01 -2.72 -9.72
N TRP A 288 9.30 -3.38 -10.83
CA TRP A 288 9.47 -2.80 -12.15
C TRP A 288 8.49 -3.44 -13.11
N LEU A 289 7.73 -2.62 -13.80
CA LEU A 289 6.85 -3.07 -14.86
C LEU A 289 7.67 -3.62 -16.03
N THR A 290 7.24 -4.71 -16.61
CA THR A 290 7.91 -5.34 -17.75
C THR A 290 7.13 -5.13 -19.05
N PRO A 291 7.74 -5.35 -20.24
CA PRO A 291 7.01 -5.33 -21.50
C PRO A 291 6.17 -6.60 -21.74
N TYR A 292 5.85 -7.33 -20.68
CA TYR A 292 5.12 -8.61 -20.76
C TYR A 292 3.78 -8.52 -20.09
N ALA A 293 2.84 -9.32 -20.61
CA ALA A 293 1.56 -9.60 -20.02
C ALA A 293 1.31 -11.11 -19.93
N PHE A 294 0.33 -11.51 -19.15
CA PHE A 294 -0.21 -12.85 -19.07
C PHE A 294 -1.74 -12.74 -19.03
N GLU A 295 -2.43 -13.30 -20.00
CA GLU A 295 -3.89 -13.18 -20.16
C GLU A 295 -4.35 -11.70 -20.14
N GLY A 296 -3.60 -10.82 -20.79
CA GLY A 296 -3.85 -9.38 -20.81
C GLY A 296 -3.56 -8.65 -19.49
N ARG A 297 -3.01 -9.32 -18.49
CA ARG A 297 -2.60 -8.76 -17.18
C ARG A 297 -1.12 -8.43 -17.20
N ARG A 298 -0.75 -7.24 -16.74
CA ARG A 298 0.65 -6.80 -16.75
C ARG A 298 1.49 -7.64 -15.77
N VAL A 299 2.75 -7.85 -16.15
CA VAL A 299 3.71 -8.61 -15.35
C VAL A 299 4.81 -7.69 -14.83
N TRP A 300 5.09 -7.82 -13.55
CA TRP A 300 6.12 -7.09 -12.85
C TRP A 300 7.25 -8.02 -12.44
N ILE A 301 8.49 -7.51 -12.46
CA ILE A 301 9.60 -8.15 -11.79
C ILE A 301 9.99 -7.33 -10.57
N GLY A 302 10.42 -7.99 -9.51
CA GLY A 302 10.66 -7.31 -8.26
C GLY A 302 11.73 -7.92 -7.38
N GLN A 303 12.05 -7.14 -6.37
CA GLN A 303 12.98 -7.45 -5.30
C GLN A 303 12.26 -7.30 -3.95
N VAL A 304 12.46 -8.26 -3.06
CA VAL A 304 12.08 -8.12 -1.65
C VAL A 304 13.28 -8.43 -0.77
N SER A 305 13.49 -7.58 0.24
CA SER A 305 14.53 -7.73 1.27
C SER A 305 14.06 -7.14 2.59
N ARG A 306 14.72 -7.49 3.66
CA ARG A 306 14.41 -7.04 5.02
C ARG A 306 15.58 -6.27 5.62
N ASP A 307 15.30 -5.10 6.18
CA ASP A 307 16.22 -4.39 7.05
C ASP A 307 16.20 -5.04 8.45
N ILE A 308 17.38 -5.38 8.97
CA ILE A 308 17.57 -5.96 10.32
C ILE A 308 18.33 -5.03 11.26
N GLY A 309 18.71 -3.86 10.81
CA GLY A 309 19.42 -2.87 11.60
C GLY A 309 19.98 -1.73 10.78
N VAL A 310 20.71 -0.86 11.44
CA VAL A 310 21.43 0.27 10.83
C VAL A 310 22.92 0.10 11.14
N ARG A 311 23.77 0.31 10.14
CA ARG A 311 25.23 0.31 10.30
C ARG A 311 25.86 1.58 9.74
N LEU A 312 27.06 1.90 10.24
CA LEU A 312 27.90 2.94 9.66
C LEU A 312 28.58 2.42 8.39
N THR A 313 28.63 3.25 7.36
CA THR A 313 29.28 2.94 6.08
C THR A 313 29.85 4.21 5.44
N GLY A 314 30.99 4.10 4.78
CA GLY A 314 31.52 5.17 3.92
C GLY A 314 30.90 5.21 2.50
N GLN A 315 29.94 4.32 2.19
CA GLN A 315 29.35 4.22 0.84
C GLN A 315 28.11 5.09 0.65
N THR A 316 27.60 5.71 1.72
CA THR A 316 26.47 6.63 1.69
C THR A 316 26.89 8.01 2.20
N TRP A 317 26.30 9.08 1.63
CA TRP A 317 26.63 10.47 1.98
C TRP A 317 26.38 10.80 3.48
N ASN A 318 25.44 10.12 4.12
CA ASN A 318 25.08 10.30 5.53
C ASN A 318 25.80 9.32 6.48
N LEU A 319 26.80 8.59 5.97
CA LEU A 319 27.62 7.62 6.70
C LEU A 319 26.83 6.47 7.37
N THR A 320 25.56 6.29 7.03
CA THR A 320 24.71 5.24 7.57
C THR A 320 23.96 4.51 6.45
N THR A 321 23.77 3.20 6.60
CA THR A 321 22.90 2.39 5.74
C THR A 321 22.15 1.36 6.58
N HIS A 322 21.03 0.89 6.05
CA HIS A 322 20.36 -0.27 6.61
C HIS A 322 21.15 -1.53 6.27
N LYS A 323 21.23 -2.44 7.21
CA LYS A 323 21.78 -3.79 7.01
C LYS A 323 20.64 -4.68 6.61
N ILE A 324 20.76 -5.36 5.46
CA ILE A 324 19.77 -6.36 5.03
C ILE A 324 20.00 -7.70 5.72
N ALA A 325 18.91 -8.48 5.86
CA ALA A 325 19.00 -9.87 6.26
C ALA A 325 19.77 -10.67 5.21
N PRO A 326 20.68 -11.56 5.62
CA PRO A 326 21.46 -12.35 4.67
C PRO A 326 20.63 -13.44 3.98
N ASP A 327 19.59 -13.95 4.62
CA ASP A 327 18.64 -14.94 4.06
C ASP A 327 17.53 -14.23 3.30
N ILE A 328 17.74 -13.98 2.01
CA ILE A 328 16.74 -13.33 1.19
C ILE A 328 15.60 -14.25 0.74
N ASP A 329 15.77 -15.55 0.84
CA ASP A 329 14.72 -16.54 0.54
C ASP A 329 13.65 -16.53 1.64
N PHE A 330 14.07 -16.28 2.89
CA PHE A 330 13.12 -16.02 3.98
C PHE A 330 12.27 -14.77 3.72
N ASP A 331 12.87 -13.70 3.19
CA ASP A 331 12.14 -12.48 2.88
C ASP A 331 11.16 -12.66 1.72
N ARG A 332 11.58 -13.41 0.68
CA ARG A 332 10.71 -13.85 -0.42
C ARG A 332 9.54 -14.68 0.10
N ALA A 333 9.81 -15.65 0.96
CA ALA A 333 8.79 -16.51 1.55
C ALA A 333 7.82 -15.71 2.43
N TYR A 334 8.32 -14.75 3.21
CA TYR A 334 7.49 -13.86 4.03
C TYR A 334 6.49 -13.06 3.18
N LEU A 335 6.97 -12.41 2.11
CA LEU A 335 6.09 -11.65 1.22
C LEU A 335 5.05 -12.56 0.56
N LEU A 336 5.48 -13.72 0.04
CA LEU A 336 4.55 -14.67 -0.57
C LEU A 336 3.46 -15.10 0.42
N GLN A 337 3.83 -15.50 1.63
CA GLN A 337 2.86 -15.90 2.67
C GLN A 337 1.90 -14.74 3.00
N ASP A 338 2.42 -13.51 3.10
CA ASP A 338 1.60 -12.35 3.41
C ASP A 338 0.59 -12.06 2.29
N LEU A 339 1.01 -12.19 1.02
CA LEU A 339 0.09 -12.06 -0.12
C LEU A 339 -0.94 -13.19 -0.19
N LEU A 340 -0.55 -14.45 0.08
CA LEU A 340 -1.49 -15.56 0.15
C LEU A 340 -2.58 -15.33 1.22
N MET A 341 -2.19 -14.75 2.36
CA MET A 341 -3.11 -14.39 3.44
C MET A 341 -3.96 -13.14 3.17
N SER A 342 -3.70 -12.42 2.08
CA SER A 342 -4.56 -11.30 1.67
C SER A 342 -5.91 -11.75 1.15
N GLY A 343 -6.01 -13.00 0.68
CA GLY A 343 -7.18 -13.53 -0.02
C GLY A 343 -7.27 -13.13 -1.50
N PHE A 344 -6.31 -12.38 -2.03
CA PHE A 344 -6.30 -11.90 -3.43
C PHE A 344 -5.21 -12.56 -4.28
N VAL A 345 -4.91 -13.83 -4.02
CA VAL A 345 -4.00 -14.65 -4.83
C VAL A 345 -4.74 -15.87 -5.35
N GLU A 346 -4.74 -16.06 -6.66
CA GLU A 346 -5.37 -17.22 -7.30
C GLU A 346 -4.37 -18.36 -7.57
N ARG A 347 -3.08 -18.00 -7.80
CA ARG A 347 -2.05 -18.96 -8.21
C ARG A 347 -0.67 -18.48 -7.77
N TYR A 348 0.23 -19.40 -7.42
CA TYR A 348 1.64 -19.09 -7.14
C TYR A 348 2.56 -20.23 -7.51
N GLY A 349 3.84 -19.95 -7.60
CA GLY A 349 4.89 -20.96 -7.83
C GLY A 349 6.27 -20.37 -7.65
N TYR A 350 7.29 -21.17 -8.01
CA TYR A 350 8.67 -20.73 -8.02
C TYR A 350 9.32 -21.07 -9.36
N MET A 351 10.28 -20.26 -9.77
CA MET A 351 11.05 -20.45 -10.99
C MET A 351 12.50 -20.06 -10.78
N ALA A 352 13.40 -20.64 -11.55
CA ALA A 352 14.80 -20.20 -11.60
C ALA A 352 14.93 -18.76 -12.10
N GLY A 353 16.10 -18.14 -11.93
CA GLY A 353 16.39 -16.82 -12.54
C GLY A 353 17.33 -15.94 -11.73
N VAL A 354 17.41 -16.11 -10.41
CA VAL A 354 18.37 -15.37 -9.57
C VAL A 354 19.77 -16.03 -9.64
N GLY A 355 19.83 -17.35 -9.73
CA GLY A 355 21.06 -18.12 -9.60
C GLY A 355 21.45 -18.30 -8.13
N ALA A 356 21.74 -19.54 -7.75
CA ALA A 356 22.05 -19.89 -6.37
C ALA A 356 23.33 -19.21 -5.86
N ALA A 357 23.33 -18.87 -4.58
CA ALA A 357 24.48 -18.36 -3.82
C ALA A 357 24.40 -18.98 -2.41
N PRO A 358 25.15 -20.06 -2.12
CA PRO A 358 25.09 -20.70 -0.82
C PRO A 358 25.71 -19.83 0.28
N ALA A 359 25.38 -20.10 1.53
CA ALA A 359 25.92 -19.37 2.69
C ALA A 359 27.45 -19.44 2.80
N SER A 360 28.06 -20.53 2.27
CA SER A 360 29.52 -20.70 2.18
C SER A 360 30.19 -19.82 1.10
N ALA A 361 29.41 -19.30 0.11
CA ALA A 361 29.88 -18.42 -0.96
C ALA A 361 28.82 -17.35 -1.26
N PRO A 362 28.53 -16.44 -0.31
CA PRO A 362 27.49 -15.45 -0.45
C PRO A 362 27.85 -14.39 -1.49
N ARG A 363 26.84 -13.77 -2.10
CA ARG A 363 26.99 -12.56 -2.91
C ARG A 363 26.92 -11.31 -2.03
N THR A 364 27.25 -10.16 -2.59
CA THR A 364 27.13 -8.87 -1.92
C THR A 364 26.25 -7.93 -2.76
N ASN A 365 25.44 -7.13 -2.07
CA ASN A 365 24.65 -6.09 -2.70
C ASN A 365 25.42 -4.78 -2.87
N LEU A 366 24.74 -3.70 -3.35
CA LEU A 366 25.36 -2.39 -3.60
C LEU A 366 25.92 -1.73 -2.34
N THR A 367 25.37 -2.03 -1.18
CA THR A 367 25.83 -1.49 0.12
C THR A 367 26.90 -2.36 0.77
N GLY A 368 27.28 -3.49 0.14
CA GLY A 368 28.28 -4.42 0.63
C GLY A 368 27.74 -5.38 1.69
N ASP A 369 26.42 -5.54 1.80
CA ASP A 369 25.82 -6.58 2.63
C ASP A 369 25.85 -7.92 1.92
N SER A 370 26.32 -8.95 2.63
CA SER A 370 26.33 -10.32 2.11
C SER A 370 24.93 -10.92 2.17
N TYR A 371 24.57 -11.69 1.14
CA TYR A 371 23.34 -12.46 1.09
C TYR A 371 23.53 -13.83 0.43
N TYR A 372 22.70 -14.78 0.80
CA TYR A 372 22.62 -16.12 0.19
C TYR A 372 21.19 -16.41 -0.28
N THR A 373 21.06 -17.32 -1.26
CA THR A 373 19.79 -17.68 -1.90
C THR A 373 19.85 -19.05 -2.57
N ASP A 374 18.69 -19.71 -2.64
CA ASP A 374 18.48 -20.92 -3.46
C ASP A 374 18.44 -20.62 -4.97
N GLY A 375 18.39 -19.34 -5.36
CA GLY A 375 18.40 -18.89 -6.74
C GLY A 375 17.04 -18.80 -7.41
N LEU A 376 15.94 -18.98 -6.66
CA LEU A 376 14.60 -18.97 -7.20
C LEU A 376 13.94 -17.60 -7.08
N ARG A 377 12.97 -17.35 -7.97
CA ARG A 377 11.97 -16.29 -7.89
C ARG A 377 10.63 -16.87 -7.50
N ALA A 378 9.90 -16.24 -6.61
CA ALA A 378 8.49 -16.52 -6.43
C ALA A 378 7.69 -15.81 -7.55
N ILE A 379 6.70 -16.49 -8.12
CA ILE A 379 5.70 -15.89 -8.98
C ILE A 379 4.34 -15.94 -8.30
N VAL A 380 3.60 -14.83 -8.37
CA VAL A 380 2.29 -14.67 -7.74
C VAL A 380 1.32 -14.09 -8.76
N PHE A 381 0.17 -14.73 -8.93
CA PHE A 381 -0.93 -14.26 -9.76
C PHE A 381 -2.00 -13.66 -8.86
N LEU A 382 -2.18 -12.36 -8.97
CA LEU A 382 -3.14 -11.62 -8.14
C LEU A 382 -4.55 -11.73 -8.73
N SER A 383 -5.55 -11.78 -7.87
CA SER A 383 -6.97 -11.86 -8.23
C SER A 383 -7.71 -10.57 -7.86
N ASN A 384 -8.79 -10.26 -8.60
CA ASN A 384 -9.72 -9.20 -8.22
C ASN A 384 -10.80 -9.67 -7.23
N GLN A 385 -10.91 -10.97 -7.05
CA GLN A 385 -11.88 -11.60 -6.16
C GLN A 385 -11.14 -12.35 -5.06
N THR A 386 -11.77 -12.45 -3.92
CA THR A 386 -11.23 -13.23 -2.82
C THR A 386 -11.18 -14.71 -3.18
N THR A 387 -10.02 -15.31 -2.99
CA THR A 387 -9.76 -16.74 -3.21
C THR A 387 -9.50 -17.39 -1.84
N PRO A 388 -10.32 -18.36 -1.43
CA PRO A 388 -10.05 -19.12 -0.21
C PRO A 388 -8.67 -19.78 -0.26
N PHE A 389 -7.95 -19.81 0.86
CA PHE A 389 -6.58 -20.32 0.90
C PHE A 389 -6.44 -21.73 0.32
N GLY A 390 -7.41 -22.63 0.57
CA GLY A 390 -7.42 -24.00 0.04
C GLY A 390 -7.74 -24.10 -1.46
N ALA A 391 -8.17 -23.01 -2.11
CA ALA A 391 -8.45 -22.96 -3.54
C ALA A 391 -7.31 -22.32 -4.36
N ILE A 392 -6.24 -21.84 -3.69
CA ILE A 392 -5.09 -21.24 -4.37
C ILE A 392 -4.29 -22.33 -5.07
N GLU A 393 -4.10 -22.20 -6.39
CA GLU A 393 -3.33 -23.15 -7.18
C GLU A 393 -1.83 -22.98 -6.93
N ARG A 394 -1.15 -24.08 -6.59
CA ARG A 394 0.31 -24.15 -6.59
C ARG A 394 0.81 -24.71 -7.91
N LEU A 395 1.60 -23.93 -8.65
CA LEU A 395 2.22 -24.39 -9.89
C LEU A 395 3.25 -25.50 -9.61
N PRO A 396 3.22 -26.60 -10.39
CA PRO A 396 4.16 -27.72 -10.22
C PRO A 396 5.52 -27.42 -10.87
N TRP A 397 6.13 -26.30 -10.50
CA TRP A 397 7.42 -25.85 -11.00
C TRP A 397 8.52 -26.19 -10.00
N GLU A 398 9.53 -25.30 -9.86
CA GLU A 398 10.59 -25.49 -8.89
C GLU A 398 10.06 -25.50 -7.44
N VAL A 399 10.80 -26.19 -6.57
CA VAL A 399 10.49 -26.24 -5.14
C VAL A 399 11.68 -25.67 -4.39
N PRO A 400 11.47 -24.65 -3.52
CA PRO A 400 12.53 -24.15 -2.66
C PRO A 400 13.16 -25.27 -1.84
N ALA A 401 14.48 -25.26 -1.75
CA ALA A 401 15.18 -26.17 -0.86
C ALA A 401 14.80 -25.83 0.61
N PRO A 402 14.66 -26.85 1.49
CA PRO A 402 14.55 -26.58 2.91
C PRO A 402 15.81 -25.84 3.39
N PRO A 403 15.72 -24.99 4.44
CA PRO A 403 16.88 -24.35 5.01
C PRO A 403 17.96 -25.39 5.31
N SER A 404 19.17 -25.19 4.79
CA SER A 404 20.28 -26.14 5.05
C SER A 404 20.63 -26.14 6.53
N GLU A 405 20.97 -27.28 7.09
CA GLU A 405 21.44 -27.38 8.49
C GLU A 405 22.69 -26.54 8.75
N GLU A 406 23.48 -26.23 7.70
CA GLU A 406 24.64 -25.31 7.76
C GLU A 406 24.29 -23.84 7.96
N ALA A 407 23.01 -23.47 7.84
CA ALA A 407 22.52 -22.10 8.09
C ALA A 407 22.00 -21.92 9.53
N ARG A 408 21.99 -22.98 10.32
CA ARG A 408 21.67 -22.94 11.75
C ARG A 408 22.94 -22.88 12.57
#